data_98cacc46475b3e312fd25b9f7ed11622
#
_entry.id   98cacc46475b3e312fd25b9f7ed11622
#
_cell.length_a   1.000
_cell.length_b   1.000
_cell.length_c   1.000
_cell.angle_alpha   90.00
_cell.angle_beta   90.00
_cell.angle_gamma   90.00
#
_symmetry.space_group_name_H-M   'P 1'
#
loop_
_entity.id
_entity.type
_entity.pdbx_description
1 polymer ?
#
loop_
_entity_poly.entity_id
_entity_poly.type
_entity_poly.pdbx_seq_one_letter_code
_entity_poly.pdbx_strand_id
1 'polypeptide(L)'
;MTHHVSRRDVLRSTGAAGLALLGGGLLSACGAPGGSSGGGTRLTMFRWAGAQGEVPKEVGDAFAKKNGVTVRYIEGTNAETFPKLVSSVQVNAHRPLLNLGFFNAQSFAQGAAEGLWAPVDSKLVPNAAKVLPEFRRDDGLGVYTVMDAMGILYNTDVVKSPPKSWLDLFKPEYRSKVTTWDAPAFAVNAVPVINKLKGGGEADLSKGIDVFADAAKKGQFAGLVASIDQLRKQLVSGQVVIAPGFQGVAQPWIDAGDPIGFAVPSEGVMAFPEGFQLVKGSSSEQLKEGAKLMNEILAPDAVSRYSAATATIPLIEGAELPARFRGKPGFQLTAVRESLQLDWGRLAKSVQQATDQWNSDVKAHL
;
A
#
# COMPACT_ATOMS: atom_id res chain seq x y z
N MET A 1 44.52 -34.52 9.40
CA MET A 1 43.86 -35.36 8.39
C MET A 1 42.36 -35.19 8.56
N THR A 2 41.78 -34.27 7.82
CA THR A 2 40.36 -33.93 7.85
C THR A 2 39.73 -34.38 6.54
N HIS A 3 38.87 -35.37 6.58
CA HIS A 3 38.13 -35.88 5.42
C HIS A 3 36.96 -34.98 5.09
N HIS A 4 37.02 -34.37 3.92
CA HIS A 4 35.88 -33.71 3.26
C HIS A 4 34.94 -34.76 2.67
N VAL A 5 33.70 -34.81 3.12
CA VAL A 5 32.62 -35.58 2.52
C VAL A 5 31.87 -34.71 1.53
N SER A 6 31.90 -35.15 0.24
CA SER A 6 31.25 -34.47 -0.88
C SER A 6 29.74 -34.76 -0.90
N ARG A 7 28.95 -33.73 -1.23
CA ARG A 7 27.47 -33.77 -1.36
C ARG A 7 26.90 -34.67 -2.46
N ARG A 8 27.75 -35.47 -3.12
CA ARG A 8 27.36 -36.36 -4.24
C ARG A 8 27.12 -37.83 -3.86
N ASP A 9 27.38 -38.23 -2.62
CA ASP A 9 27.36 -39.65 -2.24
C ASP A 9 26.10 -40.12 -1.49
N VAL A 10 25.05 -39.27 -1.37
CA VAL A 10 23.82 -39.62 -0.63
C VAL A 10 22.67 -40.14 -1.53
N LEU A 11 22.86 -40.27 -2.82
CA LEU A 11 21.77 -40.66 -3.75
C LEU A 11 22.00 -42.01 -4.45
N ARG A 12 22.60 -43.00 -3.77
CA ARG A 12 22.65 -44.36 -4.29
C ARG A 12 22.58 -45.36 -3.14
N SER A 13 21.39 -45.72 -2.71
CA SER A 13 21.04 -47.04 -2.17
C SER A 13 19.59 -47.02 -1.69
N THR A 14 18.72 -47.64 -2.39
CA THR A 14 17.94 -48.81 -2.03
C THR A 14 16.99 -49.15 -3.18
N GLY A 15 17.27 -50.25 -3.78
CA GLY A 15 16.46 -50.87 -4.82
C GLY A 15 15.51 -51.92 -4.23
N ALA A 16 14.47 -52.12 -4.97
CA ALA A 16 13.73 -53.34 -5.27
C ALA A 16 13.40 -54.36 -4.16
N ALA A 17 12.11 -54.57 -3.99
CA ALA A 17 11.50 -55.92 -4.14
C ALA A 17 10.05 -55.88 -3.69
N GLY A 18 9.16 -56.50 -4.49
CA GLY A 18 7.92 -57.10 -3.99
C GLY A 18 6.70 -56.94 -4.89
N LEU A 19 6.69 -57.67 -6.03
CA LEU A 19 5.43 -58.04 -6.73
C LEU A 19 4.66 -59.07 -5.89
N ALA A 20 3.36 -58.91 -5.74
CA ALA A 20 2.39 -59.99 -5.62
C ALA A 20 1.02 -59.60 -6.11
N LEU A 21 0.57 -60.32 -7.09
CA LEU A 21 -0.75 -60.36 -7.75
C LEU A 21 -1.86 -60.90 -6.82
N LEU A 22 -3.06 -60.56 -7.18
CA LEU A 22 -4.37 -61.28 -7.16
C LEU A 22 -5.45 -60.28 -6.73
N GLY A 23 -6.48 -59.95 -7.43
CA GLY A 23 -7.36 -60.69 -8.29
C GLY A 23 -8.79 -60.23 -8.02
N GLY A 24 -9.48 -59.75 -9.03
CA GLY A 24 -10.93 -59.92 -9.21
C GLY A 24 -11.92 -59.26 -8.27
N GLY A 25 -12.71 -58.35 -8.82
CA GLY A 25 -13.94 -57.87 -8.19
C GLY A 25 -14.66 -56.85 -9.05
N LEU A 26 -15.53 -57.36 -9.92
CA LEU A 26 -16.38 -56.58 -10.83
C LEU A 26 -17.49 -55.79 -10.11
N LEU A 27 -17.74 -54.59 -10.66
CA LEU A 27 -19.05 -54.00 -10.90
C LEU A 27 -20.04 -53.85 -9.76
N SER A 28 -20.33 -52.63 -9.46
CA SER A 28 -21.60 -51.95 -9.35
C SER A 28 -21.66 -50.98 -8.20
N ALA A 29 -21.54 -49.71 -8.54
CA ALA A 29 -22.06 -48.64 -7.72
C ALA A 29 -22.62 -47.55 -8.63
N CYS A 30 -23.73 -47.85 -9.26
CA CYS A 30 -24.66 -46.79 -9.65
C CYS A 30 -25.29 -46.24 -8.37
N GLY A 31 -25.36 -44.92 -8.26
CA GLY A 31 -26.24 -44.26 -7.31
C GLY A 31 -25.61 -43.79 -6.05
N ALA A 32 -24.61 -42.85 -6.13
CA ALA A 32 -24.50 -41.86 -5.10
C ALA A 32 -25.50 -40.76 -5.41
N PRO A 33 -26.47 -40.46 -4.50
CA PRO A 33 -27.27 -39.26 -4.67
C PRO A 33 -26.30 -38.09 -4.70
N GLY A 34 -26.43 -37.26 -5.72
CA GLY A 34 -25.68 -36.02 -5.81
C GLY A 34 -25.88 -35.20 -4.53
N GLY A 35 -24.96 -35.36 -3.62
CA GLY A 35 -24.76 -34.37 -2.58
C GLY A 35 -24.49 -33.08 -3.29
N SER A 36 -25.48 -32.20 -3.37
CA SER A 36 -25.27 -30.79 -3.62
C SER A 36 -24.31 -30.32 -2.53
N SER A 37 -23.01 -30.46 -2.78
CA SER A 37 -22.03 -29.66 -2.06
C SER A 37 -22.51 -28.24 -2.28
N GLY A 38 -23.04 -27.59 -1.25
CA GLY A 38 -23.40 -26.19 -1.23
C GLY A 38 -22.16 -25.37 -1.55
N GLY A 39 -21.83 -25.32 -2.83
CA GLY A 39 -20.65 -24.67 -3.36
C GLY A 39 -20.93 -23.20 -3.53
N GLY A 40 -21.11 -22.48 -2.43
CA GLY A 40 -21.15 -21.02 -2.46
C GLY A 40 -19.87 -20.48 -3.09
N THR A 41 -19.98 -19.33 -3.76
CA THR A 41 -18.83 -18.63 -4.36
C THR A 41 -17.73 -18.44 -3.33
N ARG A 42 -16.50 -18.76 -3.72
CA ARG A 42 -15.33 -18.54 -2.88
C ARG A 42 -14.56 -17.33 -3.40
N LEU A 43 -14.40 -16.33 -2.52
CA LEU A 43 -13.56 -15.15 -2.73
C LEU A 43 -12.25 -15.26 -1.94
N THR A 44 -11.17 -14.78 -2.51
CA THR A 44 -9.93 -14.51 -1.81
C THR A 44 -9.67 -13.02 -1.86
N MET A 45 -9.55 -12.38 -0.68
CA MET A 45 -9.34 -10.94 -0.54
C MET A 45 -7.98 -10.66 0.08
N PHE A 46 -7.20 -9.77 -0.53
CA PHE A 46 -6.03 -9.19 0.10
C PHE A 46 -6.46 -8.06 1.04
N ARG A 47 -5.97 -8.12 2.26
CA ARG A 47 -6.06 -7.04 3.26
C ARG A 47 -4.69 -6.77 3.87
N TRP A 48 -4.48 -5.55 4.32
CA TRP A 48 -3.26 -5.22 5.05
C TRP A 48 -3.21 -5.93 6.39
N ALA A 49 -1.99 -6.15 6.90
CA ALA A 49 -1.76 -6.67 8.24
C ALA A 49 -2.11 -5.61 9.31
N GLY A 50 -2.44 -6.10 10.52
CA GLY A 50 -2.72 -5.25 11.67
C GLY A 50 -4.02 -4.45 11.55
N ALA A 51 -4.07 -3.26 12.17
CA ALA A 51 -5.27 -2.42 12.27
C ALA A 51 -5.92 -2.10 10.92
N GLN A 52 -5.13 -1.96 9.87
CA GLN A 52 -5.62 -1.69 8.52
C GLN A 52 -6.42 -2.85 7.91
N GLY A 53 -6.25 -4.06 8.42
CA GLY A 53 -6.98 -5.24 7.94
C GLY A 53 -8.26 -5.56 8.70
N GLU A 54 -8.46 -5.01 9.90
CA GLU A 54 -9.55 -5.44 10.79
C GLU A 54 -10.94 -5.09 10.26
N VAL A 55 -11.18 -3.84 9.86
CA VAL A 55 -12.49 -3.43 9.35
C VAL A 55 -12.85 -4.14 8.04
N PRO A 56 -11.97 -4.23 7.02
CA PRO A 56 -12.23 -5.02 5.82
C PRO A 56 -12.52 -6.50 6.12
N LYS A 57 -11.86 -7.08 7.12
CA LYS A 57 -12.13 -8.44 7.55
C LYS A 57 -13.51 -8.58 8.19
N GLU A 58 -13.86 -7.71 9.13
CA GLU A 58 -15.16 -7.71 9.80
C GLU A 58 -16.31 -7.62 8.78
N VAL A 59 -16.21 -6.66 7.83
CA VAL A 59 -17.20 -6.50 6.77
C VAL A 59 -17.26 -7.74 5.87
N GLY A 60 -16.11 -8.31 5.52
CA GLY A 60 -16.02 -9.51 4.71
C GLY A 60 -16.64 -10.74 5.39
N ASP A 61 -16.43 -10.92 6.69
CA ASP A 61 -17.02 -12.01 7.47
C ASP A 61 -18.55 -11.86 7.58
N ALA A 62 -19.04 -10.64 7.82
CA ALA A 62 -20.47 -10.34 7.84
C ALA A 62 -21.11 -10.56 6.46
N PHE A 63 -20.45 -10.12 5.39
CA PHE A 63 -20.87 -10.35 4.01
C PHE A 63 -20.94 -11.85 3.68
N ALA A 64 -19.92 -12.61 4.06
CA ALA A 64 -19.86 -14.05 3.83
C ALA A 64 -21.07 -14.76 4.46
N LYS A 65 -21.37 -14.44 5.72
CA LYS A 65 -22.51 -15.00 6.46
C LYS A 65 -23.85 -14.64 5.82
N LYS A 66 -24.01 -13.37 5.40
CA LYS A 66 -25.26 -12.83 4.82
C LYS A 66 -25.56 -13.43 3.43
N ASN A 67 -24.54 -13.65 2.61
CA ASN A 67 -24.71 -13.99 1.20
C ASN A 67 -24.39 -15.47 0.87
N GLY A 68 -24.02 -16.28 1.86
CA GLY A 68 -23.72 -17.70 1.64
C GLY A 68 -22.43 -17.92 0.80
N VAL A 69 -21.51 -16.95 0.82
CA VAL A 69 -20.22 -17.04 0.17
C VAL A 69 -19.12 -17.34 1.17
N THR A 70 -17.96 -17.82 0.70
CA THR A 70 -16.78 -17.99 1.53
C THR A 70 -15.78 -16.88 1.20
N VAL A 71 -15.32 -16.11 2.19
CA VAL A 71 -14.24 -15.13 2.04
C VAL A 71 -13.00 -15.65 2.74
N ARG A 72 -11.90 -15.79 1.98
CA ARG A 72 -10.56 -16.08 2.50
C ARG A 72 -9.71 -14.83 2.42
N TYR A 73 -8.78 -14.70 3.35
CA TYR A 73 -7.92 -13.52 3.44
C TYR A 73 -6.47 -13.88 3.15
N ILE A 74 -5.80 -13.04 2.36
CA ILE A 74 -4.36 -12.95 2.28
C ILE A 74 -3.98 -11.70 3.07
N GLU A 75 -3.14 -11.86 4.08
CA GLU A 75 -2.69 -10.79 4.94
C GLU A 75 -1.22 -10.48 4.67
N GLY A 76 -0.86 -9.20 4.66
CA GLY A 76 0.51 -8.77 4.43
C GLY A 76 0.61 -7.29 4.10
N THR A 77 1.66 -6.91 3.39
CA THR A 77 1.88 -5.59 2.85
C THR A 77 1.69 -5.56 1.33
N ASN A 78 1.56 -4.36 0.74
CA ASN A 78 1.55 -4.24 -0.72
C ASN A 78 2.85 -4.73 -1.35
N ALA A 79 4.00 -4.44 -0.73
CA ALA A 79 5.31 -4.87 -1.21
C ALA A 79 5.46 -6.40 -1.28
N GLU A 80 4.82 -7.13 -0.38
CA GLU A 80 4.85 -8.60 -0.34
C GLU A 80 3.79 -9.23 -1.24
N THR A 81 2.59 -8.64 -1.30
CA THR A 81 1.42 -9.27 -1.94
C THR A 81 1.31 -8.93 -3.42
N PHE A 82 1.61 -7.70 -3.82
CA PHE A 82 1.49 -7.28 -5.20
C PHE A 82 2.37 -8.09 -6.17
N PRO A 83 3.68 -8.32 -5.91
CA PRO A 83 4.50 -9.17 -6.78
C PRO A 83 4.00 -10.62 -6.88
N LYS A 84 3.44 -11.16 -5.79
CA LYS A 84 2.83 -12.51 -5.80
C LYS A 84 1.59 -12.57 -6.69
N LEU A 85 0.77 -11.50 -6.65
CA LEU A 85 -0.39 -11.38 -7.55
C LEU A 85 0.06 -11.35 -9.01
N VAL A 86 1.01 -10.47 -9.36
CA VAL A 86 1.58 -10.38 -10.71
C VAL A 86 2.06 -11.76 -11.19
N SER A 87 2.90 -12.41 -10.39
CA SER A 87 3.41 -13.74 -10.71
C SER A 87 2.30 -14.78 -10.90
N SER A 88 1.25 -14.74 -10.07
CA SER A 88 0.14 -15.69 -10.18
C SER A 88 -0.64 -15.55 -11.49
N VAL A 89 -0.84 -14.30 -11.95
CA VAL A 89 -1.53 -14.01 -13.21
C VAL A 89 -0.64 -14.39 -14.41
N GLN A 90 0.66 -14.20 -14.33
CA GLN A 90 1.61 -14.63 -15.35
C GLN A 90 1.62 -16.16 -15.51
N VAL A 91 1.52 -16.91 -14.40
CA VAL A 91 1.42 -18.38 -14.41
C VAL A 91 0.07 -18.86 -14.93
N ASN A 92 -1.03 -18.24 -14.50
CA ASN A 92 -2.38 -18.59 -14.96
C ASN A 92 -3.32 -17.38 -14.85
N ALA A 93 -3.54 -16.73 -16.00
CA ALA A 93 -4.39 -15.54 -16.09
C ALA A 93 -5.86 -15.76 -15.71
N HIS A 94 -6.34 -17.03 -15.73
CA HIS A 94 -7.72 -17.40 -15.38
C HIS A 94 -7.86 -17.87 -13.93
N ARG A 95 -6.78 -17.84 -13.15
CA ARG A 95 -6.79 -18.28 -11.74
C ARG A 95 -5.86 -17.40 -10.89
N PRO A 96 -6.21 -16.11 -10.74
CA PRO A 96 -5.40 -15.19 -9.97
C PRO A 96 -5.33 -15.60 -8.50
N LEU A 97 -4.25 -15.20 -7.82
CA LEU A 97 -4.01 -15.44 -6.39
C LEU A 97 -5.17 -14.93 -5.51
N LEU A 98 -5.78 -13.81 -5.92
CA LEU A 98 -6.88 -13.18 -5.20
C LEU A 98 -7.90 -12.59 -6.19
N ASN A 99 -9.12 -12.34 -5.70
CA ASN A 99 -10.22 -11.82 -6.51
C ASN A 99 -10.47 -10.32 -6.26
N LEU A 100 -10.11 -9.85 -5.06
CA LEU A 100 -10.33 -8.50 -4.56
C LEU A 100 -9.17 -8.12 -3.66
N GLY A 101 -8.68 -6.88 -3.72
CA GLY A 101 -7.60 -6.42 -2.85
C GLY A 101 -7.65 -4.95 -2.52
N PHE A 102 -7.07 -4.60 -1.39
CA PHE A 102 -6.86 -3.23 -0.94
C PHE A 102 -5.41 -2.80 -1.24
N PHE A 103 -5.25 -1.96 -2.26
CA PHE A 103 -3.94 -1.56 -2.75
C PHE A 103 -3.75 -0.04 -2.68
N ASN A 104 -2.50 0.38 -2.45
CA ASN A 104 -2.11 1.77 -2.55
C ASN A 104 -2.04 2.24 -4.01
N ALA A 105 -2.01 3.55 -4.21
CA ALA A 105 -2.02 4.18 -5.53
C ALA A 105 -0.91 3.68 -6.45
N GLN A 106 0.27 3.37 -5.93
CA GLN A 106 1.39 2.87 -6.72
C GLN A 106 1.13 1.45 -7.25
N SER A 107 0.80 0.50 -6.36
CA SER A 107 0.47 -0.88 -6.77
C SER A 107 -0.75 -0.90 -7.70
N PHE A 108 -1.71 0.01 -7.44
CA PHE A 108 -2.85 0.15 -8.32
C PHE A 108 -2.44 0.60 -9.73
N ALA A 109 -1.60 1.64 -9.84
CA ALA A 109 -1.13 2.15 -11.14
C ALA A 109 -0.29 1.11 -11.91
N GLN A 110 0.58 0.38 -11.21
CA GLN A 110 1.34 -0.72 -11.80
C GLN A 110 0.42 -1.82 -12.33
N GLY A 111 -0.54 -2.27 -11.53
CA GLY A 111 -1.50 -3.29 -11.93
C GLY A 111 -2.41 -2.84 -13.08
N ALA A 112 -2.76 -1.56 -13.16
CA ALA A 112 -3.49 -1.00 -14.30
C ALA A 112 -2.65 -1.06 -15.58
N ALA A 113 -1.36 -0.71 -15.50
CA ALA A 113 -0.43 -0.79 -16.63
C ALA A 113 -0.21 -2.24 -17.12
N GLU A 114 -0.25 -3.21 -16.21
CA GLU A 114 -0.13 -4.63 -16.51
C GLU A 114 -1.47 -5.30 -16.86
N GLY A 115 -2.59 -4.55 -16.85
CA GLY A 115 -3.93 -5.06 -17.17
C GLY A 115 -4.48 -6.07 -16.16
N LEU A 116 -4.09 -5.96 -14.88
CA LEU A 116 -4.48 -6.88 -13.80
C LEU A 116 -5.90 -6.65 -13.28
N TRP A 117 -6.46 -5.44 -13.45
CA TRP A 117 -7.71 -5.08 -12.83
C TRP A 117 -8.91 -5.33 -13.73
N ALA A 118 -9.99 -5.80 -13.15
CA ALA A 118 -11.29 -5.89 -13.78
C ALA A 118 -12.08 -4.58 -13.58
N PRO A 119 -12.92 -4.18 -14.54
CA PRO A 119 -13.78 -3.01 -14.38
C PRO A 119 -14.75 -3.19 -13.20
N VAL A 120 -15.02 -2.08 -12.50
CA VAL A 120 -15.99 -1.99 -11.42
C VAL A 120 -17.35 -1.64 -12.02
N ASP A 121 -18.35 -2.52 -11.86
CA ASP A 121 -19.72 -2.25 -12.26
C ASP A 121 -20.39 -1.29 -11.26
N SER A 122 -20.68 -0.08 -11.69
CA SER A 122 -21.32 0.96 -10.86
C SER A 122 -22.70 0.56 -10.33
N LYS A 123 -23.41 -0.38 -10.98
CA LYS A 123 -24.69 -0.90 -10.50
C LYS A 123 -24.49 -1.82 -9.28
N LEU A 124 -23.38 -2.53 -9.23
CA LEU A 124 -23.01 -3.40 -8.11
C LEU A 124 -22.26 -2.65 -6.99
N VAL A 125 -21.64 -1.52 -7.33
CA VAL A 125 -20.85 -0.70 -6.41
C VAL A 125 -21.35 0.75 -6.40
N PRO A 126 -22.61 1.02 -6.00
CA PRO A 126 -23.18 2.38 -5.99
C PRO A 126 -22.44 3.34 -5.06
N ASN A 127 -21.79 2.84 -4.00
CA ASN A 127 -20.97 3.69 -3.12
C ASN A 127 -19.72 4.25 -3.80
N ALA A 128 -19.28 3.71 -4.95
CA ALA A 128 -18.20 4.31 -5.74
C ALA A 128 -18.53 5.73 -6.23
N ALA A 129 -19.81 6.04 -6.44
CA ALA A 129 -20.25 7.38 -6.82
C ALA A 129 -20.08 8.42 -5.69
N LYS A 130 -19.89 7.96 -4.43
CA LYS A 130 -19.66 8.81 -3.26
C LYS A 130 -18.20 9.19 -3.05
N VAL A 131 -17.28 8.72 -3.88
CA VAL A 131 -15.88 9.15 -3.81
C VAL A 131 -15.81 10.64 -4.08
N LEU A 132 -15.02 11.37 -3.28
CA LEU A 132 -14.78 12.80 -3.48
C LEU A 132 -14.32 13.05 -4.93
N PRO A 133 -14.82 14.08 -5.63
CA PRO A 133 -14.57 14.29 -7.05
C PRO A 133 -13.09 14.25 -7.42
N GLU A 134 -12.23 14.84 -6.58
CA GLU A 134 -10.80 14.96 -6.79
C GLU A 134 -10.07 13.60 -6.80
N PHE A 135 -10.71 12.54 -6.27
CA PHE A 135 -10.16 11.19 -6.15
C PHE A 135 -10.94 10.15 -6.97
N ARG A 136 -11.92 10.57 -7.75
CA ARG A 136 -12.63 9.68 -8.66
C ARG A 136 -11.71 9.23 -9.78
N ARG A 137 -11.87 7.97 -10.15
CA ARG A 137 -11.10 7.38 -11.24
C ARG A 137 -11.98 7.26 -12.48
N ASP A 138 -11.50 7.81 -13.60
CA ASP A 138 -12.21 7.76 -14.88
C ASP A 138 -12.04 6.43 -15.60
N ASP A 139 -11.01 5.64 -15.23
CA ASP A 139 -10.74 4.33 -15.84
C ASP A 139 -11.64 3.19 -15.34
N GLY A 140 -12.37 3.42 -14.25
CA GLY A 140 -13.28 2.41 -13.66
C GLY A 140 -12.61 1.14 -13.14
N LEU A 141 -11.28 1.12 -12.98
CA LEU A 141 -10.53 -0.09 -12.61
C LEU A 141 -10.43 -0.33 -11.09
N GLY A 142 -10.98 0.55 -10.29
CA GLY A 142 -11.00 0.43 -8.83
C GLY A 142 -11.55 1.69 -8.17
N VAL A 143 -11.60 1.69 -6.84
CA VAL A 143 -12.20 2.77 -6.05
C VAL A 143 -11.26 3.17 -4.93
N TYR A 144 -10.81 4.42 -4.92
CA TYR A 144 -10.09 4.97 -3.77
C TYR A 144 -11.06 5.18 -2.61
N THR A 145 -10.68 4.72 -1.44
CA THR A 145 -11.52 4.65 -0.24
C THR A 145 -11.08 5.63 0.82
N VAL A 146 -9.78 5.71 1.00
CA VAL A 146 -9.11 6.59 1.97
C VAL A 146 -7.82 7.15 1.36
N MET A 147 -7.25 8.16 2.00
CA MET A 147 -5.88 8.60 1.72
C MET A 147 -5.09 8.79 3.01
N ASP A 148 -3.79 8.66 2.94
CA ASP A 148 -2.89 9.25 3.92
C ASP A 148 -2.27 10.53 3.35
N ALA A 149 -1.95 11.47 4.24
CA ALA A 149 -1.33 12.74 3.89
C ALA A 149 0.15 12.68 4.24
N MET A 150 1.03 12.72 3.25
CA MET A 150 2.46 12.92 3.50
C MET A 150 2.75 14.41 3.59
N GLY A 151 3.34 14.80 4.70
CA GLY A 151 3.84 16.14 4.99
C GLY A 151 5.22 16.07 5.62
N ILE A 152 5.49 16.98 6.54
CA ILE A 152 6.76 17.05 7.22
C ILE A 152 6.59 16.72 8.70
N LEU A 153 7.27 15.68 9.15
CA LEU A 153 7.43 15.36 10.57
C LEU A 153 8.62 16.16 11.13
N TYR A 154 8.45 16.66 12.36
CA TYR A 154 9.53 17.39 13.02
C TYR A 154 9.53 17.14 14.52
N ASN A 155 10.71 17.23 15.15
CA ASN A 155 10.85 17.14 16.59
C ASN A 155 10.48 18.49 17.23
N THR A 156 9.44 18.53 18.06
CA THR A 156 8.89 19.76 18.68
C THR A 156 9.77 20.31 19.80
N ASP A 157 10.67 19.51 20.37
CA ASP A 157 11.64 19.98 21.37
C ASP A 157 12.77 20.80 20.75
N VAL A 158 13.11 20.50 19.49
CA VAL A 158 14.17 21.19 18.76
C VAL A 158 13.63 22.22 17.79
N VAL A 159 12.64 21.88 16.97
CA VAL A 159 12.05 22.75 15.96
C VAL A 159 10.82 23.45 16.56
N LYS A 160 11.01 24.70 17.03
CA LYS A 160 9.95 25.45 17.75
C LYS A 160 8.89 26.05 16.83
N SER A 161 9.19 26.25 15.56
CA SER A 161 8.21 26.70 14.55
C SER A 161 8.01 25.62 13.51
N PRO A 162 6.77 25.15 13.26
CA PRO A 162 6.50 24.14 12.26
C PRO A 162 7.10 24.51 10.90
N PRO A 163 7.73 23.56 10.16
CA PRO A 163 8.17 23.77 8.79
C PRO A 163 7.01 24.25 7.91
N LYS A 164 7.28 25.16 6.97
CA LYS A 164 6.26 25.78 6.11
C LYS A 164 6.32 25.39 4.66
N SER A 165 7.44 24.81 4.23
CA SER A 165 7.68 24.42 2.84
C SER A 165 8.40 23.07 2.79
N TRP A 166 8.16 22.30 1.76
CA TRP A 166 8.92 21.09 1.48
C TRP A 166 10.43 21.38 1.33
N LEU A 167 10.79 22.60 0.90
CA LEU A 167 12.18 23.02 0.79
C LEU A 167 12.85 23.26 2.15
N ASP A 168 12.09 23.31 3.24
CA ASP A 168 12.65 23.42 4.58
C ASP A 168 13.50 22.19 4.97
N LEU A 169 13.27 21.03 4.33
CA LEU A 169 14.14 19.84 4.47
C LEU A 169 15.62 20.12 4.12
N PHE A 170 15.89 21.16 3.33
CA PHE A 170 17.24 21.49 2.84
C PHE A 170 17.84 22.73 3.48
N LYS A 171 17.22 23.28 4.52
CA LYS A 171 17.75 24.43 5.25
C LYS A 171 19.06 24.09 5.96
N PRO A 172 20.07 24.96 5.92
CA PRO A 172 21.38 24.73 6.58
C PRO A 172 21.28 24.46 8.08
N GLU A 173 20.27 25.02 8.76
CA GLU A 173 20.02 24.83 10.19
C GLU A 173 19.73 23.38 10.59
N TYR A 174 19.28 22.56 9.63
CA TYR A 174 19.00 21.13 9.82
C TYR A 174 20.11 20.21 9.30
N ARG A 175 21.31 20.77 8.98
CA ARG A 175 22.43 19.95 8.51
C ARG A 175 22.73 18.78 9.45
N SER A 176 22.93 17.59 8.87
CA SER A 176 23.14 16.30 9.55
C SER A 176 21.97 15.85 10.46
N LYS A 177 20.79 16.45 10.31
CA LYS A 177 19.59 16.15 11.13
C LYS A 177 18.34 15.89 10.31
N VAL A 178 18.48 15.67 9.01
CA VAL A 178 17.39 15.29 8.11
C VAL A 178 17.51 13.81 7.79
N THR A 179 16.39 13.14 7.59
CA THR A 179 16.36 11.79 7.03
C THR A 179 15.27 11.67 5.97
N THR A 180 15.35 10.64 5.15
CA THR A 180 14.31 10.22 4.20
C THR A 180 14.42 8.73 3.92
N TRP A 181 13.47 8.17 3.20
CA TRP A 181 13.45 6.76 2.84
C TRP A 181 14.30 6.47 1.61
N ASP A 182 14.89 5.27 1.56
CA ASP A 182 15.65 4.77 0.41
C ASP A 182 14.71 4.23 -0.68
N ALA A 183 13.84 5.08 -1.19
CA ALA A 183 12.86 4.72 -2.22
C ALA A 183 12.45 5.99 -3.01
N PRO A 184 13.27 6.46 -3.96
CA PRO A 184 13.13 7.79 -4.57
C PRO A 184 11.82 8.00 -5.36
N ALA A 185 11.27 6.94 -5.95
CA ALA A 185 10.06 7.01 -6.74
C ALA A 185 8.80 6.62 -5.96
N PHE A 186 8.90 6.41 -4.64
CA PHE A 186 7.77 6.07 -3.80
C PHE A 186 7.23 7.28 -3.04
N ALA A 187 5.96 7.24 -2.70
CA ALA A 187 5.31 8.25 -1.88
C ALA A 187 5.89 8.40 -0.46
N VAL A 188 6.69 7.46 0.00
CA VAL A 188 7.40 7.55 1.29
C VAL A 188 8.58 8.53 1.25
N ASN A 189 9.02 8.95 0.06
CA ASN A 189 10.12 9.87 -0.15
C ASN A 189 9.62 11.16 -0.81
N ALA A 190 10.12 12.31 -0.37
CA ALA A 190 9.71 13.61 -0.90
C ALA A 190 10.27 13.92 -2.32
N VAL A 191 11.06 13.05 -2.93
CA VAL A 191 11.65 13.29 -4.28
C VAL A 191 10.61 13.66 -5.33
N PRO A 192 9.47 12.96 -5.48
CA PRO A 192 8.47 13.35 -6.49
C PRO A 192 7.90 14.74 -6.26
N VAL A 193 7.69 15.12 -5.00
CA VAL A 193 7.20 16.46 -4.63
C VAL A 193 8.24 17.53 -4.95
N ILE A 194 9.47 17.33 -4.51
CA ILE A 194 10.58 18.28 -4.80
C ILE A 194 10.79 18.40 -6.31
N ASN A 195 10.68 17.31 -7.05
CA ASN A 195 10.77 17.31 -8.50
C ASN A 195 9.69 18.22 -9.15
N LYS A 196 8.42 18.12 -8.69
CA LYS A 196 7.35 19.02 -9.14
C LYS A 196 7.66 20.49 -8.82
N LEU A 197 8.13 20.77 -7.61
CA LEU A 197 8.53 22.12 -7.19
C LEU A 197 9.69 22.72 -8.03
N LYS A 198 10.52 21.85 -8.60
CA LYS A 198 11.59 22.24 -9.55
C LYS A 198 11.16 22.22 -11.00
N GLY A 199 9.85 22.13 -11.29
CA GLY A 199 9.30 22.10 -12.64
C GLY A 199 9.60 20.80 -13.40
N GLY A 200 9.78 19.69 -12.68
CA GLY A 200 9.82 18.33 -13.23
C GLY A 200 8.43 17.67 -13.22
N GLY A 201 8.34 16.51 -13.86
CA GLY A 201 7.15 15.67 -13.89
C GLY A 201 7.47 14.25 -13.44
N GLU A 202 6.42 13.43 -13.25
CA GLU A 202 6.56 12.08 -12.69
C GLU A 202 7.25 11.08 -13.64
N ALA A 203 7.36 11.42 -14.94
CA ALA A 203 8.07 10.57 -15.90
C ALA A 203 9.61 10.67 -15.78
N ASP A 204 10.11 11.74 -15.15
CA ASP A 204 11.54 11.98 -14.92
C ASP A 204 11.71 12.69 -13.58
N LEU A 205 12.35 12.04 -12.63
CA LEU A 205 12.59 12.55 -11.28
C LEU A 205 13.99 13.22 -11.10
N SER A 206 14.74 13.39 -12.17
CA SER A 206 16.14 13.88 -12.12
C SER A 206 16.25 15.21 -11.37
N LYS A 207 15.39 16.20 -11.65
CA LYS A 207 15.45 17.51 -10.98
C LYS A 207 15.24 17.40 -9.46
N GLY A 208 14.39 16.49 -9.00
CA GLY A 208 14.20 16.21 -7.58
C GLY A 208 15.41 15.51 -6.99
N ILE A 209 15.92 14.48 -7.66
CA ILE A 209 17.10 13.72 -7.23
C ILE A 209 18.34 14.63 -7.14
N ASP A 210 18.52 15.55 -8.10
CA ASP A 210 19.64 16.51 -8.08
C ASP A 210 19.64 17.36 -6.80
N VAL A 211 18.47 17.80 -6.32
CA VAL A 211 18.35 18.54 -5.04
C VAL A 211 18.79 17.68 -3.87
N PHE A 212 18.38 16.40 -3.84
CA PHE A 212 18.81 15.47 -2.79
C PHE A 212 20.31 15.14 -2.90
N ALA A 213 20.86 15.01 -4.10
CA ALA A 213 22.28 14.77 -4.34
C ALA A 213 23.13 15.94 -3.84
N ASP A 214 22.75 17.17 -4.16
CA ASP A 214 23.42 18.37 -3.67
C ASP A 214 23.36 18.48 -2.15
N ALA A 215 22.23 18.11 -1.56
CA ALA A 215 22.06 18.09 -0.12
C ALA A 215 22.93 16.99 0.54
N ALA A 216 23.00 15.80 -0.05
CA ALA A 216 23.86 14.71 0.44
C ALA A 216 25.35 15.12 0.44
N LYS A 217 25.84 15.68 -0.67
CA LYS A 217 27.22 16.23 -0.78
C LYS A 217 27.52 17.27 0.28
N LYS A 218 26.55 18.02 0.74
CA LYS A 218 26.67 19.04 1.80
C LYS A 218 26.51 18.46 3.20
N GLY A 219 26.30 17.17 3.36
CA GLY A 219 26.08 16.50 4.65
C GLY A 219 24.76 16.87 5.33
N GLN A 220 23.69 17.08 4.56
CA GLN A 220 22.37 17.45 5.07
C GLN A 220 21.73 16.29 5.84
N PHE A 221 21.96 15.06 5.40
CA PHE A 221 21.26 13.90 5.93
C PHE A 221 22.02 13.22 7.07
N ALA A 222 21.28 12.74 8.07
CA ALA A 222 21.78 11.84 9.12
C ALA A 222 21.86 10.37 8.62
N GLY A 223 21.43 10.12 7.42
CA GLY A 223 21.32 8.80 6.79
C GLY A 223 19.92 8.57 6.24
N LEU A 224 19.65 7.35 5.76
CA LEU A 224 18.35 6.91 5.27
C LEU A 224 17.67 6.03 6.32
N VAL A 225 16.34 6.05 6.35
CA VAL A 225 15.55 5.14 7.21
C VAL A 225 15.04 3.94 6.41
N ALA A 226 15.03 2.79 7.07
CA ALA A 226 14.56 1.53 6.52
C ALA A 226 13.25 1.05 7.16
N SER A 227 12.84 1.63 8.29
CA SER A 227 11.61 1.26 8.99
C SER A 227 10.95 2.43 9.71
N ILE A 228 9.63 2.30 9.92
CA ILE A 228 8.81 3.26 10.68
C ILE A 228 9.34 3.42 12.11
N ASP A 229 9.74 2.32 12.75
CA ASP A 229 10.29 2.35 14.12
C ASP A 229 11.63 3.08 14.18
N GLN A 230 12.48 2.93 13.17
CA GLN A 230 13.74 3.67 13.08
C GLN A 230 13.45 5.17 12.95
N LEU A 231 12.54 5.57 12.08
CA LEU A 231 12.15 6.98 11.91
C LEU A 231 11.64 7.58 13.24
N ARG A 232 10.74 6.87 13.95
CA ARG A 232 10.24 7.30 15.26
C ARG A 232 11.37 7.52 16.26
N LYS A 233 12.25 6.52 16.43
CA LYS A 233 13.37 6.57 17.37
C LYS A 233 14.32 7.74 17.09
N GLN A 234 14.64 7.98 15.82
CA GLN A 234 15.52 9.08 15.42
C GLN A 234 14.86 10.46 15.65
N LEU A 235 13.56 10.59 15.37
CA LEU A 235 12.81 11.82 15.65
C LEU A 235 12.71 12.08 17.15
N VAL A 236 12.29 11.08 17.95
CA VAL A 236 12.13 11.23 19.41
C VAL A 236 13.47 11.58 20.08
N SER A 237 14.57 10.96 19.66
CA SER A 237 15.90 11.24 20.24
C SER A 237 16.51 12.57 19.79
N GLY A 238 15.95 13.24 18.77
CA GLY A 238 16.52 14.44 18.19
C GLY A 238 17.74 14.18 17.30
N GLN A 239 18.09 12.93 17.01
CA GLN A 239 19.09 12.58 16.00
C GLN A 239 18.66 13.09 14.62
N VAL A 240 17.37 12.96 14.33
CA VAL A 240 16.68 13.59 13.20
C VAL A 240 15.70 14.60 13.76
N VAL A 241 15.68 15.78 13.20
CA VAL A 241 14.77 16.84 13.66
C VAL A 241 13.68 17.17 12.66
N ILE A 242 13.85 16.76 11.39
CA ILE A 242 12.89 16.98 10.31
C ILE A 242 12.97 15.84 9.29
N ALA A 243 11.83 15.37 8.82
CA ALA A 243 11.73 14.28 7.83
C ALA A 243 10.40 14.33 7.06
N PRO A 244 10.33 13.87 5.80
CA PRO A 244 9.06 13.57 5.16
C PRO A 244 8.40 12.38 5.85
N GLY A 245 7.07 12.44 6.04
CA GLY A 245 6.34 11.33 6.63
C GLY A 245 4.83 11.49 6.60
N PHE A 246 4.15 10.38 6.84
CA PHE A 246 2.70 10.30 6.80
C PHE A 246 2.08 10.69 8.15
N GLN A 247 0.98 11.45 8.08
CA GLN A 247 0.26 11.85 9.29
C GLN A 247 -0.36 10.66 10.00
N GLY A 248 -0.96 9.71 9.27
CA GLY A 248 -1.56 8.51 9.86
C GLY A 248 -0.54 7.66 10.63
N VAL A 249 0.70 7.58 10.13
CA VAL A 249 1.80 6.89 10.81
C VAL A 249 2.25 7.65 12.07
N ALA A 250 2.37 8.97 12.01
CA ALA A 250 2.86 9.78 13.11
C ALA A 250 1.79 10.06 14.18
N GLN A 251 0.52 10.03 13.83
CA GLN A 251 -0.56 10.41 14.74
C GLN A 251 -0.62 9.59 16.04
N PRO A 252 -0.45 8.25 16.02
CA PRO A 252 -0.35 7.46 17.24
C PRO A 252 0.84 7.87 18.14
N TRP A 253 1.96 8.29 17.57
CA TRP A 253 3.13 8.76 18.31
C TRP A 253 2.86 10.09 19.00
N ILE A 254 2.23 11.03 18.26
CA ILE A 254 1.81 12.33 18.76
C ILE A 254 0.79 12.17 19.90
N ASP A 255 -0.19 11.25 19.72
CA ASP A 255 -1.21 10.97 20.73
C ASP A 255 -0.62 10.27 21.96
N ALA A 256 0.50 9.55 21.83
CA ALA A 256 1.26 8.94 22.93
C ALA A 256 2.16 9.96 23.67
N GLY A 257 2.25 11.21 23.20
CA GLY A 257 3.05 12.27 23.81
C GLY A 257 4.50 12.34 23.36
N ASP A 258 4.86 11.66 22.26
CA ASP A 258 6.18 11.82 21.67
C ASP A 258 6.38 13.28 21.22
N PRO A 259 7.59 13.85 21.31
CA PRO A 259 7.89 15.22 20.88
C PRO A 259 7.92 15.32 19.35
N ILE A 260 6.86 14.91 18.68
CA ILE A 260 6.73 14.90 17.23
C ILE A 260 5.54 15.77 16.82
N GLY A 261 5.78 16.64 15.83
CA GLY A 261 4.73 17.41 15.16
C GLY A 261 4.59 17.00 13.69
N PHE A 262 3.44 17.30 13.12
CA PHE A 262 3.17 17.18 11.68
C PHE A 262 2.88 18.57 11.12
N ALA A 263 3.58 18.93 10.06
CA ALA A 263 3.37 20.18 9.34
C ALA A 263 2.82 19.92 7.94
N VAL A 264 1.84 20.75 7.56
CA VAL A 264 1.34 20.85 6.18
C VAL A 264 2.16 21.93 5.49
N PRO A 265 2.97 21.60 4.48
CA PRO A 265 3.70 22.60 3.70
C PRO A 265 2.73 23.53 2.93
N SER A 266 3.16 24.77 2.67
CA SER A 266 2.37 25.74 1.89
C SER A 266 2.04 25.28 0.48
N GLU A 267 2.86 24.38 -0.06
CA GLU A 267 2.66 23.76 -1.38
C GLU A 267 1.65 22.60 -1.35
N GLY A 268 1.14 22.26 -0.17
CA GLY A 268 0.22 21.16 0.08
C GLY A 268 0.90 19.88 0.57
N VAL A 269 0.12 19.01 1.19
CA VAL A 269 0.53 17.62 1.48
C VAL A 269 0.53 16.81 0.20
N MET A 270 1.33 15.76 0.13
CA MET A 270 1.22 14.79 -0.95
C MET A 270 0.13 13.76 -0.62
N ALA A 271 -0.84 13.61 -1.51
CA ALA A 271 -1.89 12.62 -1.37
C ALA A 271 -1.39 11.22 -1.70
N PHE A 272 -1.67 10.28 -0.81
CA PHE A 272 -1.40 8.86 -1.01
C PHE A 272 -2.70 8.06 -0.88
N PRO A 273 -3.51 8.01 -1.95
CA PRO A 273 -4.78 7.29 -1.91
C PRO A 273 -4.59 5.78 -1.92
N GLU A 274 -5.52 5.11 -1.26
CA GLU A 274 -5.61 3.67 -1.16
C GLU A 274 -7.04 3.23 -1.41
N GLY A 275 -7.21 2.04 -1.99
CA GLY A 275 -8.54 1.59 -2.33
C GLY A 275 -8.62 0.14 -2.80
N PHE A 276 -9.81 -0.24 -3.25
CA PHE A 276 -10.12 -1.60 -3.63
C PHE A 276 -10.14 -1.79 -5.15
N GLN A 277 -9.60 -2.92 -5.59
CA GLN A 277 -9.57 -3.36 -6.98
C GLN A 277 -10.07 -4.80 -7.09
N LEU A 278 -10.85 -5.08 -8.15
CA LEU A 278 -11.20 -6.43 -8.57
C LEU A 278 -10.13 -6.97 -9.51
N VAL A 279 -9.79 -8.24 -9.38
CA VAL A 279 -8.70 -8.85 -10.16
C VAL A 279 -9.27 -9.55 -11.40
N LYS A 280 -8.75 -9.17 -12.56
CA LYS A 280 -9.05 -9.79 -13.86
C LYS A 280 -8.66 -11.27 -13.86
N GLY A 281 -9.43 -12.10 -14.54
CA GLY A 281 -9.23 -13.55 -14.54
C GLY A 281 -9.99 -14.29 -13.45
N SER A 282 -10.61 -13.58 -12.50
CA SER A 282 -11.62 -14.12 -11.61
C SER A 282 -12.88 -14.52 -12.41
N SER A 283 -13.62 -15.54 -11.96
CA SER A 283 -14.87 -15.93 -12.63
C SER A 283 -15.91 -14.82 -12.54
N SER A 284 -16.91 -14.86 -13.44
CA SER A 284 -17.99 -13.85 -13.45
C SER A 284 -18.72 -13.75 -12.11
N GLU A 285 -18.94 -14.89 -11.43
CA GLU A 285 -19.58 -14.92 -10.12
C GLU A 285 -18.65 -14.35 -9.03
N GLN A 286 -17.33 -14.62 -9.10
CA GLN A 286 -16.36 -14.02 -8.18
C GLN A 286 -16.28 -12.51 -8.37
N LEU A 287 -16.28 -12.01 -9.60
CA LEU A 287 -16.30 -10.56 -9.88
C LEU A 287 -17.57 -9.91 -9.35
N LYS A 288 -18.73 -10.53 -9.55
CA LYS A 288 -20.02 -10.05 -9.06
C LYS A 288 -20.09 -10.00 -7.53
N GLU A 289 -19.74 -11.09 -6.86
CA GLU A 289 -19.75 -11.13 -5.39
C GLU A 289 -18.62 -10.27 -4.79
N GLY A 290 -17.46 -10.20 -5.44
CA GLY A 290 -16.37 -9.29 -5.07
C GLY A 290 -16.78 -7.81 -5.18
N ALA A 291 -17.53 -7.43 -6.22
CA ALA A 291 -18.06 -6.08 -6.38
C ALA A 291 -19.07 -5.73 -5.28
N LYS A 292 -19.98 -6.65 -4.94
CA LYS A 292 -20.91 -6.43 -3.82
C LYS A 292 -20.19 -6.29 -2.47
N LEU A 293 -19.17 -7.12 -2.21
CA LEU A 293 -18.34 -7.01 -1.02
C LEU A 293 -17.60 -5.67 -1.00
N MET A 294 -17.03 -5.25 -2.13
CA MET A 294 -16.42 -3.92 -2.26
C MET A 294 -17.42 -2.83 -1.88
N ASN A 295 -18.66 -2.90 -2.35
CA ASN A 295 -19.69 -1.91 -2.02
C ASN A 295 -20.00 -1.84 -0.52
N GLU A 296 -20.06 -2.98 0.18
CA GLU A 296 -20.24 -3.00 1.64
C GLU A 296 -19.04 -2.37 2.38
N ILE A 297 -17.81 -2.61 1.92
CA ILE A 297 -16.60 -2.00 2.49
C ILE A 297 -16.58 -0.47 2.23
N LEU A 298 -17.09 -0.02 1.09
CA LEU A 298 -17.21 1.40 0.73
C LEU A 298 -18.40 2.11 1.42
N ALA A 299 -19.16 1.41 2.25
CA ALA A 299 -20.21 2.08 3.02
C ALA A 299 -19.61 3.15 3.95
N PRO A 300 -20.21 4.36 4.05
CA PRO A 300 -19.66 5.45 4.86
C PRO A 300 -19.32 5.07 6.30
N ASP A 301 -20.13 4.24 6.95
CA ASP A 301 -19.84 3.74 8.30
C ASP A 301 -18.58 2.85 8.35
N ALA A 302 -18.43 1.93 7.41
CA ALA A 302 -17.25 1.07 7.34
C ALA A 302 -15.97 1.90 7.11
N VAL A 303 -16.04 2.89 6.19
CA VAL A 303 -14.91 3.79 5.92
C VAL A 303 -14.61 4.67 7.14
N SER A 304 -15.62 5.16 7.85
CA SER A 304 -15.43 5.91 9.11
C SER A 304 -14.69 5.08 10.16
N ARG A 305 -15.12 3.83 10.35
CA ARG A 305 -14.46 2.89 11.30
C ARG A 305 -13.02 2.58 10.87
N TYR A 306 -12.79 2.38 9.57
CA TYR A 306 -11.45 2.20 9.02
C TYR A 306 -10.57 3.41 9.31
N SER A 307 -11.02 4.61 8.97
CA SER A 307 -10.29 5.86 9.21
C SER A 307 -10.01 6.08 10.71
N ALA A 308 -10.95 5.66 11.58
CA ALA A 308 -10.76 5.73 13.03
C ALA A 308 -9.63 4.79 13.51
N ALA A 309 -9.53 3.61 12.94
CA ALA A 309 -8.52 2.61 13.32
C ALA A 309 -7.12 2.92 12.76
N THR A 310 -7.05 3.57 11.60
CA THR A 310 -5.80 3.73 10.85
C THR A 310 -5.27 5.16 10.78
N ALA A 311 -6.02 6.13 11.31
CA ALA A 311 -5.73 7.56 11.18
C ALA A 311 -5.58 8.02 9.70
N THR A 312 -6.34 7.43 8.79
CA THR A 312 -6.43 7.85 7.40
C THR A 312 -7.60 8.80 7.16
N ILE A 313 -7.60 9.50 6.06
CA ILE A 313 -8.63 10.46 5.68
C ILE A 313 -9.65 9.77 4.78
N PRO A 314 -10.95 9.76 5.14
CA PRO A 314 -11.99 9.15 4.32
C PRO A 314 -12.18 9.92 3.01
N LEU A 315 -12.28 9.20 1.90
CA LEU A 315 -12.56 9.77 0.58
C LEU A 315 -14.00 9.53 0.12
N ILE A 316 -14.85 8.96 0.97
CA ILE A 316 -16.26 8.64 0.68
C ILE A 316 -17.15 9.67 1.34
N GLU A 317 -18.03 10.32 0.57
CA GLU A 317 -19.03 11.26 1.08
C GLU A 317 -19.94 10.58 2.13
N GLY A 318 -20.13 11.25 3.26
CA GLY A 318 -20.89 10.73 4.40
C GLY A 318 -20.05 9.88 5.36
N ALA A 319 -18.81 9.56 5.05
CA ALA A 319 -17.88 9.00 6.03
C ALA A 319 -17.35 10.10 6.95
N GLU A 320 -17.26 9.80 8.24
CA GLU A 320 -16.87 10.78 9.25
C GLU A 320 -15.43 10.55 9.72
N LEU A 321 -14.71 11.65 9.81
CA LEU A 321 -13.43 11.68 10.49
C LEU A 321 -13.65 11.68 12.02
N PRO A 322 -12.95 10.82 12.78
CA PRO A 322 -13.04 10.80 14.24
C PRO A 322 -12.82 12.17 14.87
N ALA A 323 -13.58 12.49 15.93
CA ALA A 323 -13.50 13.77 16.62
C ALA A 323 -12.07 14.12 17.07
N ARG A 324 -11.26 13.10 17.48
CA ARG A 324 -9.87 13.29 17.91
C ARG A 324 -8.93 13.78 16.79
N PHE A 325 -9.33 13.66 15.54
CA PHE A 325 -8.55 14.12 14.38
C PHE A 325 -9.05 15.45 13.81
N ARG A 326 -10.26 15.89 14.23
CA ARG A 326 -10.82 17.17 13.78
C ARG A 326 -9.91 18.31 14.24
N GLY A 327 -9.62 19.24 13.35
CA GLY A 327 -8.75 20.39 13.64
C GLY A 327 -7.24 20.09 13.55
N LYS A 328 -6.81 18.84 13.39
CA LYS A 328 -5.40 18.53 13.16
C LYS A 328 -5.01 18.85 11.71
N PRO A 329 -3.80 19.41 11.46
CA PRO A 329 -3.47 20.04 10.17
C PRO A 329 -3.71 19.18 8.92
N GLY A 330 -3.16 17.98 8.83
CA GLY A 330 -3.27 17.15 7.65
C GLY A 330 -4.64 16.48 7.45
N PHE A 331 -5.53 16.54 8.48
CA PHE A 331 -6.88 15.99 8.37
C PHE A 331 -7.93 17.02 7.96
N GLN A 332 -7.52 18.28 7.69
CA GLN A 332 -8.44 19.29 7.20
C GLN A 332 -8.89 18.98 5.78
N LEU A 333 -10.19 19.17 5.49
CA LEU A 333 -10.73 18.94 4.15
C LEU A 333 -10.04 19.84 3.08
N THR A 334 -9.63 21.04 3.46
CA THR A 334 -8.83 21.93 2.61
C THR A 334 -7.49 21.31 2.27
N ALA A 335 -6.75 20.75 3.23
CA ALA A 335 -5.49 20.06 2.97
C ALA A 335 -5.65 18.86 2.05
N VAL A 336 -6.81 18.16 2.12
CA VAL A 336 -7.15 17.05 1.22
C VAL A 336 -7.38 17.56 -0.20
N ARG A 337 -8.17 18.62 -0.36
CA ARG A 337 -8.51 19.18 -1.68
C ARG A 337 -7.35 19.90 -2.36
N GLU A 338 -6.49 20.51 -1.57
CA GLU A 338 -5.29 21.22 -2.02
C GLU A 338 -4.05 20.31 -2.07
N SER A 339 -4.22 18.99 -1.84
CA SER A 339 -3.11 18.05 -1.84
C SER A 339 -2.44 17.94 -3.22
N LEU A 340 -1.14 17.72 -3.18
CA LEU A 340 -0.35 17.42 -4.38
C LEU A 340 -0.70 16.02 -4.87
N GLN A 341 -1.38 15.95 -6.00
CA GLN A 341 -1.69 14.70 -6.69
C GLN A 341 -0.51 14.30 -7.58
N LEU A 342 -0.16 13.02 -7.58
CA LEU A 342 0.85 12.43 -8.46
C LEU A 342 0.19 11.61 -9.56
N ASP A 343 0.73 11.69 -10.76
CA ASP A 343 0.42 10.71 -11.82
C ASP A 343 1.19 9.41 -11.54
N TRP A 344 0.55 8.53 -10.78
CA TRP A 344 1.13 7.25 -10.37
C TRP A 344 1.49 6.34 -11.54
N GLY A 345 0.76 6.45 -12.67
CA GLY A 345 1.04 5.69 -13.88
C GLY A 345 2.35 6.12 -14.56
N ARG A 346 2.61 7.43 -14.59
CA ARG A 346 3.90 7.96 -15.06
C ARG A 346 5.02 7.68 -14.08
N LEU A 347 4.77 7.85 -12.78
CA LEU A 347 5.74 7.59 -11.73
C LEU A 347 6.22 6.13 -11.75
N ALA A 348 5.31 5.17 -11.95
CA ALA A 348 5.66 3.76 -12.04
C ALA A 348 6.68 3.45 -13.17
N LYS A 349 6.65 4.22 -14.25
CA LYS A 349 7.57 4.04 -15.38
C LYS A 349 8.98 4.61 -15.12
N SER A 350 9.11 5.55 -14.19
CA SER A 350 10.39 6.20 -13.86
C SER A 350 11.16 5.49 -12.73
N VAL A 351 10.58 4.47 -12.09
CA VAL A 351 11.13 3.83 -10.87
C VAL A 351 12.56 3.34 -11.07
N GLN A 352 12.84 2.62 -12.18
CA GLN A 352 14.17 2.05 -12.41
C GLN A 352 15.22 3.15 -12.59
N GLN A 353 14.97 4.09 -13.50
CA GLN A 353 15.86 5.22 -13.76
C GLN A 353 16.12 6.03 -12.49
N ALA A 354 15.04 6.35 -11.74
CA ALA A 354 15.15 7.12 -10.51
C ALA A 354 15.99 6.37 -9.45
N THR A 355 15.82 5.05 -9.34
CA THR A 355 16.59 4.22 -8.40
C THR A 355 18.07 4.18 -8.76
N ASP A 356 18.40 4.03 -10.05
CA ASP A 356 19.79 4.01 -10.51
C ASP A 356 20.48 5.36 -10.24
N GLN A 357 19.82 6.47 -10.58
CA GLN A 357 20.32 7.81 -10.30
C GLN A 357 20.42 8.09 -8.78
N TRP A 358 19.43 7.68 -7.98
CA TRP A 358 19.48 7.79 -6.52
C TRP A 358 20.69 7.07 -5.91
N ASN A 359 20.96 5.85 -6.39
CA ASN A 359 22.09 5.07 -5.91
C ASN A 359 23.44 5.72 -6.25
N SER A 360 23.60 6.24 -7.49
CA SER A 360 24.85 6.89 -7.92
C SER A 360 25.05 8.27 -7.32
N ASP A 361 24.01 9.09 -7.25
CA ASP A 361 24.16 10.53 -7.03
C ASP A 361 23.84 10.93 -5.57
N VAL A 362 22.98 10.17 -4.89
CA VAL A 362 22.60 10.46 -3.49
C VAL A 362 23.29 9.51 -2.52
N LYS A 363 23.06 8.18 -2.66
CA LYS A 363 23.57 7.21 -1.68
C LYS A 363 25.09 7.15 -1.61
N ALA A 364 25.77 7.38 -2.72
CA ALA A 364 27.23 7.43 -2.76
C ALA A 364 27.83 8.58 -1.93
N HIS A 365 27.00 9.50 -1.42
CA HIS A 365 27.43 10.67 -0.64
C HIS A 365 26.82 10.73 0.78
N LEU A 366 26.24 9.61 1.28
CA LEU A 366 25.64 9.50 2.62
C LEU A 366 26.52 8.80 3.65
#